data_ed33748722198f2eacdb3341d0517edb
#
_entry.id   ed33748722198f2eacdb3341d0517edb
#
_cell.length_a   1.000
_cell.length_b   1.000
_cell.length_c   1.000
_cell.angle_alpha   90.00
_cell.angle_beta   90.00
_cell.angle_gamma   90.00
#
_symmetry.space_group_name_H-M   'P 1'
#
loop_
_entity.id
_entity.type
_entity.pdbx_description
1 polymer ?
#
loop_
_entity_poly.entity_id
_entity_poly.type
_entity_poly.pdbx_seq_one_letter_code
_entity_poly.pdbx_strand_id
1 'polypeptide(L)'
;MKSWFLSLWSIATATAAQKDDLGWYPPSNTSINNLTAALRGEGVYGFIFNTSETPDAQYGTYNWCNMPHVRKTEYVKPASEYKLRYVEIIQRHHKRTPYASNAFPVESYRWDCDDQGLYYYGSPFGSNTKQPAEVYWKGYISPTNPFTPSGWIGTCQFPQITSAGLDDSWIHGRDLYEVYHDLLGFLPGKDEDWRASVTYRVTQNVITSQVAGMLINGMWGTAKAVPLTIQGAGVDSLEPQYSCGVGSNLFNTIKSSSNAAWEHHLEAATDLFSKLDNISGVSPSDSGFHASFDHYFDNLSARQCHAKPLPCKLENGANSSICVDQATADTVYRMGQWEYSQIYRDSHASLAASATTYGVWIAELSKHLRDVIAGEGGPIYFHNIAHDGSMSRLLSILQIDVMVWPGMGSEVVFELYEGKENATTSRNSRIYGGKFVVRVLFSGKPLRSSNPSLGLLDMVPAEALLAYFDGLVGTDASLVVGKCNGTLPV
;
A
#
# COMPACT_ATOMS: atom_id res chain seq x y z
N MET A 1 -25.55 -72.33 19.66
CA MET A 1 -24.80 -71.48 18.75
C MET A 1 -25.27 -70.05 18.99
N LYS A 2 -24.49 -69.25 19.76
CA LYS A 2 -24.80 -67.84 20.05
C LYS A 2 -23.83 -66.98 19.24
N SER A 3 -24.39 -66.23 18.29
CA SER A 3 -23.65 -65.29 17.45
C SER A 3 -23.51 -63.97 18.21
N TRP A 4 -22.27 -63.50 18.38
CA TRP A 4 -21.95 -62.20 18.95
C TRP A 4 -21.72 -61.20 17.80
N PHE A 5 -22.58 -60.18 17.71
CA PHE A 5 -22.33 -58.99 16.87
C PHE A 5 -21.49 -58.00 17.65
N LEU A 6 -20.25 -57.79 17.21
CA LEU A 6 -19.43 -56.69 17.64
C LEU A 6 -19.80 -55.46 16.75
N SER A 7 -20.46 -54.48 17.38
CA SER A 7 -20.67 -53.17 16.77
C SER A 7 -19.41 -52.30 16.99
N LEU A 8 -18.67 -52.05 15.93
CA LEU A 8 -17.62 -51.04 15.91
C LEU A 8 -18.25 -49.66 15.97
N TRP A 9 -18.13 -48.98 17.08
CA TRP A 9 -18.37 -47.55 17.20
C TRP A 9 -17.15 -46.79 16.65
N SER A 10 -17.28 -46.20 15.45
CA SER A 10 -16.34 -45.24 14.93
C SER A 10 -16.49 -43.95 15.75
N ILE A 11 -15.55 -43.68 16.64
CA ILE A 11 -15.42 -42.40 17.31
C ILE A 11 -14.87 -41.43 16.23
N ALA A 12 -15.75 -40.70 15.60
CA ALA A 12 -15.36 -39.51 14.84
C ALA A 12 -14.89 -38.44 15.86
N THR A 13 -13.59 -38.33 16.04
CA THR A 13 -13.02 -37.17 16.69
C THR A 13 -13.23 -35.97 15.77
N ALA A 14 -14.31 -35.24 15.99
CA ALA A 14 -14.46 -33.90 15.44
C ALA A 14 -13.34 -33.07 16.08
N THR A 15 -12.28 -32.81 15.30
CA THR A 15 -11.35 -31.73 15.60
C THR A 15 -12.17 -30.44 15.61
N ALA A 16 -12.40 -29.89 16.79
CA ALA A 16 -12.95 -28.54 16.91
C ALA A 16 -12.01 -27.61 16.14
N ALA A 17 -12.46 -27.12 14.99
CA ALA A 17 -11.80 -26.05 14.32
C ALA A 17 -11.64 -24.93 15.34
N GLN A 18 -10.41 -24.50 15.60
CA GLN A 18 -10.15 -23.37 16.47
C GLN A 18 -10.90 -22.19 15.87
N LYS A 19 -11.84 -21.61 16.61
CA LYS A 19 -12.65 -20.49 16.16
C LYS A 19 -11.66 -19.35 15.90
N ASP A 20 -11.49 -18.97 14.62
CA ASP A 20 -10.59 -17.89 14.28
C ASP A 20 -10.95 -16.67 15.10
N ASP A 21 -9.96 -16.08 15.76
CA ASP A 21 -10.18 -14.91 16.57
C ASP A 21 -10.21 -13.68 15.64
N LEU A 22 -11.41 -13.19 15.38
CA LEU A 22 -11.67 -12.03 14.54
C LEU A 22 -11.55 -10.70 15.30
N GLY A 23 -11.20 -10.75 16.56
CA GLY A 23 -11.07 -9.58 17.41
C GLY A 23 -9.91 -8.66 16.98
N TRP A 24 -10.03 -7.39 17.36
CA TRP A 24 -8.92 -6.47 17.27
C TRP A 24 -7.92 -6.74 18.41
N TYR A 25 -6.63 -6.80 18.05
CA TYR A 25 -5.51 -6.92 18.97
C TYR A 25 -4.65 -5.67 18.91
N PRO A 26 -4.19 -5.12 20.03
CA PRO A 26 -3.36 -3.91 20.04
C PRO A 26 -2.04 -4.15 19.30
N PRO A 27 -1.52 -3.14 18.58
CA PRO A 27 -0.16 -3.17 18.05
C PRO A 27 0.87 -3.09 19.19
N SER A 28 2.13 -3.35 18.86
CA SER A 28 3.25 -3.12 19.76
C SER A 28 3.40 -1.62 20.08
N ASN A 29 3.72 -1.33 21.34
CA ASN A 29 4.08 0.03 21.74
C ASN A 29 5.48 0.38 21.20
N THR A 30 5.56 1.42 20.40
CA THR A 30 6.80 1.92 19.79
C THR A 30 6.87 3.44 19.87
N SER A 31 7.97 4.03 19.39
CA SER A 31 8.05 5.49 19.23
C SER A 31 7.04 6.04 18.22
N ILE A 32 6.54 5.22 17.29
CA ILE A 32 5.59 5.64 16.24
C ILE A 32 4.24 6.00 16.86
N ASN A 33 3.70 5.14 17.72
CA ASN A 33 2.38 5.34 18.33
C ASN A 33 2.43 6.01 19.71
N ASN A 34 3.57 6.57 20.08
CA ASN A 34 3.75 7.38 21.27
C ASN A 34 3.76 8.88 20.91
N LEU A 35 2.72 9.61 21.27
CA LEU A 35 2.59 11.03 20.93
C LEU A 35 3.75 11.89 21.47
N THR A 36 4.24 11.59 22.67
CA THR A 36 5.40 12.33 23.23
C THR A 36 6.65 12.11 22.39
N ALA A 37 6.89 10.88 21.93
CA ALA A 37 7.98 10.57 21.02
C ALA A 37 7.79 11.23 19.65
N ALA A 38 6.56 11.28 19.12
CA ALA A 38 6.26 11.98 17.88
C ALA A 38 6.55 13.47 17.96
N LEU A 39 6.14 14.14 19.04
CA LEU A 39 6.32 15.57 19.23
C LEU A 39 7.76 15.98 19.61
N ARG A 40 8.44 15.19 20.44
CA ARG A 40 9.68 15.58 21.11
C ARG A 40 10.88 14.69 20.81
N GLY A 41 10.70 13.66 19.99
CA GLY A 41 11.77 12.75 19.58
C GLY A 41 12.74 13.42 18.59
N GLU A 42 13.81 12.69 18.27
CA GLU A 42 14.79 13.07 17.26
C GLU A 42 14.71 12.13 16.06
N GLY A 43 14.96 12.64 14.83
CA GLY A 43 14.90 11.90 13.59
C GLY A 43 13.49 11.39 13.26
N VAL A 44 13.44 10.31 12.48
CA VAL A 44 12.20 9.62 12.08
C VAL A 44 12.38 8.11 12.29
N TYR A 45 11.27 7.34 12.23
CA TYR A 45 11.36 5.88 12.12
C TYR A 45 11.90 5.52 10.73
N GLY A 46 13.18 5.14 10.67
CA GLY A 46 13.89 4.99 9.40
C GLY A 46 14.40 6.34 8.87
N PHE A 47 14.13 6.65 7.62
CA PHE A 47 14.67 7.84 6.96
C PHE A 47 13.80 8.34 5.79
N ILE A 48 14.03 9.61 5.41
CA ILE A 48 13.55 10.19 4.16
C ILE A 48 14.76 10.39 3.24
N PHE A 49 14.80 9.69 2.11
CA PHE A 49 15.88 9.78 1.11
C PHE A 49 15.38 10.34 -0.21
N ASN A 50 16.25 11.05 -0.89
CA ASN A 50 16.04 11.53 -2.26
C ASN A 50 16.48 10.53 -3.33
N THR A 51 17.06 9.38 -2.96
CA THR A 51 17.55 8.37 -3.89
C THR A 51 16.56 7.25 -4.13
N SER A 52 16.63 6.65 -5.33
CA SER A 52 15.93 5.42 -5.70
C SER A 52 16.54 4.17 -5.07
N GLU A 53 17.84 4.21 -4.75
CA GLU A 53 18.57 3.07 -4.22
C GLU A 53 18.53 3.08 -2.69
N THR A 54 18.04 1.99 -2.10
CA THR A 54 18.12 1.74 -0.66
C THR A 54 19.32 0.84 -0.40
N PRO A 55 20.30 1.28 0.42
CA PRO A 55 21.46 0.43 0.76
C PRO A 55 21.03 -0.88 1.43
N ASP A 56 21.70 -1.99 1.10
CA ASP A 56 21.36 -3.33 1.62
C ASP A 56 21.35 -3.39 3.16
N ALA A 57 22.28 -2.70 3.82
CA ALA A 57 22.34 -2.62 5.28
C ALA A 57 21.09 -1.96 5.91
N GLN A 58 20.35 -1.17 5.15
CA GLN A 58 19.14 -0.49 5.57
C GLN A 58 17.88 -1.14 5.01
N TYR A 59 18.00 -2.21 4.25
CA TYR A 59 16.87 -2.94 3.71
C TYR A 59 15.94 -3.43 4.83
N GLY A 60 14.66 -3.16 4.68
CA GLY A 60 13.65 -3.39 5.72
C GLY A 60 13.50 -2.27 6.74
N THR A 61 14.32 -1.21 6.65
CA THR A 61 14.13 0.03 7.40
C THR A 61 13.18 0.95 6.62
N TYR A 62 12.32 1.70 7.34
CA TYR A 62 11.40 2.62 6.70
C TYR A 62 12.14 3.66 5.85
N ASN A 63 11.70 3.83 4.60
CA ASN A 63 12.14 4.87 3.68
C ASN A 63 10.95 5.43 2.92
N TRP A 64 10.55 6.64 3.24
CA TRP A 64 9.40 7.26 2.60
C TRP A 64 9.52 7.36 1.07
N CYS A 65 10.70 7.70 0.59
CA CYS A 65 10.92 8.00 -0.84
C CYS A 65 10.93 6.75 -1.73
N ASN A 66 11.35 5.61 -1.17
CA ASN A 66 11.41 4.34 -1.87
C ASN A 66 11.49 3.20 -0.85
N MET A 67 10.32 2.71 -0.44
CA MET A 67 10.24 1.63 0.56
C MET A 67 11.02 0.41 0.11
N PRO A 68 11.65 -0.30 1.04
CA PRO A 68 12.19 -1.62 0.77
C PRO A 68 11.12 -2.52 0.16
N HIS A 69 11.53 -3.33 -0.81
CA HIS A 69 10.67 -4.27 -1.53
C HIS A 69 11.39 -5.61 -1.75
N VAL A 70 10.74 -6.57 -2.36
CA VAL A 70 11.32 -7.88 -2.68
C VAL A 70 12.48 -7.71 -3.64
N ARG A 71 13.70 -8.12 -3.23
CA ARG A 71 14.93 -8.10 -4.03
C ARG A 71 15.73 -9.39 -3.87
N LYS A 72 16.44 -9.77 -4.91
CA LYS A 72 17.18 -11.04 -4.98
C LYS A 72 18.25 -11.21 -3.90
N THR A 73 18.87 -10.11 -3.50
CA THR A 73 19.97 -10.12 -2.52
C THR A 73 19.49 -10.43 -1.10
N GLU A 74 18.27 -10.06 -0.74
CA GLU A 74 17.70 -10.26 0.60
C GLU A 74 16.58 -11.31 0.66
N TYR A 75 16.14 -11.80 -0.48
CA TYR A 75 15.04 -12.74 -0.53
C TYR A 75 15.44 -14.10 0.05
N VAL A 76 14.76 -14.49 1.12
CA VAL A 76 14.95 -15.80 1.76
C VAL A 76 14.08 -16.84 1.06
N LYS A 77 14.71 -17.77 0.35
CA LYS A 77 13.99 -18.87 -0.31
C LYS A 77 13.33 -19.76 0.72
N PRO A 78 12.06 -20.15 0.50
CA PRO A 78 11.47 -21.25 1.26
C PRO A 78 12.21 -22.56 1.05
N ALA A 79 11.96 -23.51 1.93
CA ALA A 79 12.53 -24.84 1.83
C ALA A 79 12.12 -25.56 0.51
N SER A 80 12.96 -26.42 -0.02
CA SER A 80 12.81 -27.00 -1.37
C SER A 80 11.63 -27.96 -1.53
N GLU A 81 10.98 -28.34 -0.45
CA GLU A 81 9.73 -29.10 -0.43
C GLU A 81 8.50 -28.27 -0.81
N TYR A 82 8.61 -26.94 -0.82
CA TYR A 82 7.54 -26.03 -1.20
C TYR A 82 7.74 -25.53 -2.63
N LYS A 83 6.68 -25.59 -3.43
CA LYS A 83 6.65 -25.08 -4.81
C LYS A 83 5.73 -23.86 -4.87
N LEU A 84 6.26 -22.72 -5.32
CA LEU A 84 5.46 -21.52 -5.56
C LEU A 84 4.42 -21.79 -6.65
N ARG A 85 3.18 -21.42 -6.39
CA ARG A 85 2.03 -21.63 -7.29
C ARG A 85 1.39 -20.32 -7.74
N TYR A 86 1.40 -19.31 -6.89
CA TYR A 86 0.76 -18.04 -7.17
C TYR A 86 1.45 -16.90 -6.41
N VAL A 87 1.47 -15.73 -7.03
CA VAL A 87 1.93 -14.48 -6.41
C VAL A 87 0.90 -13.39 -6.67
N GLU A 88 0.45 -12.71 -5.62
CA GLU A 88 -0.32 -11.48 -5.75
C GLU A 88 0.35 -10.35 -4.98
N ILE A 89 0.55 -9.24 -5.66
CA ILE A 89 1.19 -8.05 -5.12
C ILE A 89 0.18 -6.91 -5.10
N ILE A 90 0.17 -6.18 -4.00
CA ILE A 90 -0.39 -4.84 -3.96
C ILE A 90 0.73 -3.86 -3.61
N GLN A 91 0.87 -2.81 -4.41
CA GLN A 91 1.96 -1.85 -4.33
C GLN A 91 1.39 -0.42 -4.33
N ARG A 92 1.96 0.46 -3.49
CA ARG A 92 1.77 1.90 -3.63
C ARG A 92 2.55 2.42 -4.84
N HIS A 93 2.01 3.44 -5.53
CA HIS A 93 2.74 4.17 -6.56
C HIS A 93 4.09 4.72 -6.04
N HIS A 94 5.00 5.04 -6.96
CA HIS A 94 6.31 5.63 -6.66
C HIS A 94 6.29 7.16 -6.56
N LYS A 95 7.50 7.78 -6.45
CA LYS A 95 7.72 9.21 -6.28
C LYS A 95 6.92 10.05 -7.25
N ARG A 96 6.30 11.07 -6.73
CA ARG A 96 5.43 12.00 -7.45
C ARG A 96 5.54 13.41 -6.89
N THR A 97 4.98 14.37 -7.62
CA THR A 97 4.67 15.69 -7.08
C THR A 97 3.67 15.58 -5.92
N PRO A 98 3.55 16.57 -5.05
CA PRO A 98 2.44 16.64 -4.09
C PRO A 98 1.09 16.57 -4.80
N TYR A 99 0.02 16.24 -4.06
CA TYR A 99 -1.34 16.50 -4.54
C TYR A 99 -1.64 18.00 -4.57
N ALA A 100 -2.57 18.43 -5.41
CA ALA A 100 -2.95 19.84 -5.51
C ALA A 100 -3.44 20.43 -4.17
N SER A 101 -4.14 19.63 -3.37
CA SER A 101 -4.56 20.00 -2.01
C SER A 101 -3.39 20.24 -1.05
N ASN A 102 -2.23 19.66 -1.34
CA ASN A 102 -1.04 19.68 -0.48
C ASN A 102 0.02 20.69 -0.97
N ALA A 103 -0.27 21.39 -2.10
CA ALA A 103 0.58 22.48 -2.57
C ALA A 103 0.51 23.67 -1.60
N PHE A 104 1.65 24.25 -1.25
CA PHE A 104 1.67 25.43 -0.39
C PHE A 104 1.15 26.66 -1.14
N PRO A 105 0.35 27.52 -0.51
CA PRO A 105 -0.05 28.80 -1.10
C PRO A 105 1.13 29.65 -1.54
N VAL A 106 2.23 29.58 -0.81
CA VAL A 106 3.49 30.23 -1.18
C VAL A 106 4.52 29.16 -1.48
N GLU A 107 4.82 28.98 -2.78
CA GLU A 107 5.75 27.97 -3.26
C GLU A 107 6.95 28.64 -3.91
N SER A 108 8.15 28.27 -3.50
CA SER A 108 9.41 28.84 -4.01
C SER A 108 10.08 28.00 -5.08
N TYR A 109 9.62 26.77 -5.31
CA TYR A 109 10.25 25.84 -6.22
C TYR A 109 9.31 25.38 -7.31
N ARG A 110 9.83 25.36 -8.54
CA ARG A 110 9.13 24.83 -9.69
C ARG A 110 9.18 23.31 -9.70
N TRP A 111 8.10 22.71 -10.16
CA TRP A 111 8.00 21.29 -10.46
C TRP A 111 7.93 21.12 -11.98
N ASP A 112 9.05 20.77 -12.59
CA ASP A 112 9.14 20.58 -14.04
C ASP A 112 9.18 19.08 -14.36
N CYS A 113 8.31 18.67 -15.29
CA CYS A 113 8.11 17.30 -15.77
C CYS A 113 8.32 17.21 -17.29
N ASP A 114 9.13 18.08 -17.89
CA ASP A 114 9.38 18.10 -19.33
C ASP A 114 10.22 16.88 -19.79
N ASP A 115 10.83 16.16 -18.83
CA ASP A 115 11.59 14.92 -19.01
C ASP A 115 10.74 13.65 -18.89
N GLN A 116 9.40 13.77 -18.78
CA GLN A 116 8.49 12.65 -18.66
C GLN A 116 8.37 11.84 -19.94
N GLY A 117 8.08 10.54 -19.74
CA GLY A 117 7.77 9.65 -20.85
C GLY A 117 6.45 9.97 -21.56
N LEU A 118 6.29 9.34 -22.71
CA LEU A 118 5.12 9.51 -23.57
C LEU A 118 3.97 8.60 -23.14
N TYR A 119 2.74 9.04 -23.44
CA TYR A 119 1.53 8.26 -23.20
C TYR A 119 0.87 7.92 -24.54
N TYR A 120 0.42 6.65 -24.65
CA TYR A 120 -0.39 6.18 -25.76
C TYR A 120 -1.85 6.06 -25.32
N TYR A 121 -2.76 6.63 -26.12
CA TYR A 121 -4.19 6.58 -25.84
C TYR A 121 -4.97 5.66 -26.79
N GLY A 122 -4.29 4.78 -27.48
CA GLY A 122 -4.88 3.77 -28.34
C GLY A 122 -4.35 3.74 -29.77
N SER A 123 -4.88 2.82 -30.55
CA SER A 123 -4.57 2.66 -31.97
C SER A 123 -5.75 3.09 -32.84
N PRO A 124 -5.50 3.63 -34.04
CA PRO A 124 -6.57 3.96 -34.97
C PRO A 124 -7.45 2.75 -35.31
N PHE A 125 -8.77 2.96 -35.34
CA PHE A 125 -9.72 1.89 -35.57
C PHE A 125 -9.63 1.40 -37.02
N GLY A 126 -9.51 0.07 -37.21
CA GLY A 126 -9.58 -0.57 -38.54
C GLY A 126 -8.39 -0.36 -39.45
N SER A 127 -7.24 0.09 -38.98
CA SER A 127 -6.06 0.28 -39.83
C SER A 127 -4.80 -0.31 -39.21
N ASN A 128 -4.19 -1.27 -39.91
CA ASN A 128 -2.94 -1.90 -39.50
C ASN A 128 -1.70 -1.03 -39.85
N THR A 129 -1.86 0.08 -40.52
CA THR A 129 -0.75 0.89 -41.05
C THR A 129 -0.60 2.25 -40.40
N LYS A 130 -1.58 2.67 -39.59
CA LYS A 130 -1.55 3.98 -38.91
C LYS A 130 -1.28 3.81 -37.43
N GLN A 131 -0.25 4.44 -36.96
CA GLN A 131 0.05 4.56 -35.54
C GLN A 131 -0.57 5.85 -34.99
N PRO A 132 -1.02 5.85 -33.70
CA PRO A 132 -1.40 7.10 -33.06
C PRO A 132 -0.18 8.02 -32.92
N ALA A 133 -0.40 9.32 -32.81
CA ALA A 133 0.65 10.22 -32.39
C ALA A 133 1.08 9.86 -30.96
N GLU A 134 2.37 9.94 -30.69
CA GLU A 134 2.89 9.89 -29.33
C GLU A 134 2.54 11.20 -28.66
N VAL A 135 1.86 11.12 -27.51
CA VAL A 135 1.42 12.28 -26.75
C VAL A 135 1.87 12.18 -25.30
N TYR A 136 2.19 13.30 -24.71
CA TYR A 136 2.56 13.40 -23.29
C TYR A 136 1.87 14.60 -22.66
N TRP A 137 1.70 14.53 -21.38
CA TRP A 137 1.11 15.64 -20.65
C TRP A 137 2.18 16.66 -20.27
N LYS A 138 1.81 17.92 -20.44
CA LYS A 138 2.59 19.05 -19.97
C LYS A 138 1.68 19.95 -19.14
N GLY A 139 2.00 20.14 -17.88
CA GLY A 139 1.25 21.02 -17.00
C GLY A 139 1.23 22.44 -17.57
N TYR A 140 0.09 23.07 -17.52
CA TYR A 140 -0.10 24.47 -17.97
C TYR A 140 -0.79 25.27 -16.88
N ILE A 141 -0.12 26.34 -16.47
CA ILE A 141 -0.65 27.30 -15.51
C ILE A 141 -1.08 28.54 -16.28
N SER A 142 -2.37 28.75 -16.36
CA SER A 142 -2.92 29.92 -17.03
C SER A 142 -2.76 31.17 -16.15
N PRO A 143 -2.11 32.22 -16.64
CA PRO A 143 -1.98 33.47 -15.88
C PRO A 143 -3.32 34.22 -15.72
N THR A 144 -4.33 33.81 -16.45
CA THR A 144 -5.68 34.41 -16.41
C THR A 144 -6.69 33.58 -15.65
N ASN A 145 -6.31 32.38 -15.17
CA ASN A 145 -7.19 31.52 -14.38
C ASN A 145 -7.08 31.87 -12.88
N PRO A 146 -8.08 32.53 -12.30
CA PRO A 146 -8.03 32.95 -10.91
C PRO A 146 -8.18 31.79 -9.90
N PHE A 147 -8.52 30.58 -10.38
CA PHE A 147 -8.71 29.39 -9.56
C PHE A 147 -7.44 28.52 -9.50
N THR A 148 -6.38 28.88 -10.22
CA THR A 148 -5.12 28.15 -10.13
C THR A 148 -4.48 28.39 -8.77
N PRO A 149 -4.18 27.33 -7.99
CA PRO A 149 -3.49 27.49 -6.70
C PRO A 149 -2.13 28.19 -6.90
N SER A 150 -1.82 29.16 -6.06
CA SER A 150 -0.60 29.97 -6.20
C SER A 150 0.69 29.15 -6.03
N GLY A 151 0.64 28.05 -5.26
CA GLY A 151 1.75 27.14 -5.08
C GLY A 151 1.96 26.12 -6.20
N TRP A 152 1.11 26.12 -7.21
CA TRP A 152 1.21 25.20 -8.33
C TRP A 152 1.99 25.84 -9.49
N ILE A 153 3.32 25.73 -9.43
CA ILE A 153 4.23 26.34 -10.42
C ILE A 153 5.08 25.28 -11.12
N GLY A 154 5.32 25.45 -12.42
CA GLY A 154 6.09 24.53 -13.26
C GLY A 154 5.26 23.86 -14.34
N THR A 155 5.72 22.73 -14.84
CA THR A 155 5.12 21.99 -15.96
C THR A 155 4.51 20.64 -15.54
N CYS A 156 4.66 20.25 -14.27
CA CYS A 156 4.03 19.05 -13.73
C CYS A 156 2.54 19.25 -13.47
N GLN A 157 1.78 18.17 -13.50
CA GLN A 157 0.49 18.07 -12.83
C GLN A 157 0.70 17.77 -11.32
N PHE A 158 -0.34 17.95 -10.53
CA PHE A 158 -0.41 17.61 -9.12
C PHE A 158 -1.64 16.72 -8.87
N PRO A 159 -1.48 15.36 -8.74
CA PRO A 159 -0.23 14.61 -8.71
C PRO A 159 0.27 14.17 -10.08
N GLN A 160 1.56 13.96 -10.22
CA GLN A 160 2.21 13.36 -11.38
C GLN A 160 3.44 12.56 -10.93
N ILE A 161 3.61 11.31 -11.45
CA ILE A 161 4.86 10.58 -11.24
C ILE A 161 5.99 11.35 -11.93
N THR A 162 7.07 11.55 -11.23
CA THR A 162 8.26 12.23 -11.77
C THR A 162 9.18 11.25 -12.48
N SER A 163 10.18 11.73 -13.23
CA SER A 163 11.21 10.87 -13.83
C SER A 163 11.89 9.98 -12.78
N ALA A 164 12.21 10.51 -11.60
CA ALA A 164 12.75 9.72 -10.51
C ALA A 164 11.79 8.61 -10.03
N GLY A 165 10.48 8.86 -10.05
CA GLY A 165 9.47 7.85 -9.74
C GLY A 165 9.31 6.81 -10.84
N LEU A 166 9.52 7.19 -12.10
CA LEU A 166 9.53 6.25 -13.24
C LEU A 166 10.75 5.33 -13.16
N ASP A 167 11.93 5.87 -12.83
CA ASP A 167 13.15 5.08 -12.62
C ASP A 167 13.00 4.08 -11.46
N ASP A 168 12.45 4.52 -10.32
CA ASP A 168 12.12 3.64 -9.21
C ASP A 168 11.17 2.51 -9.62
N SER A 169 10.15 2.83 -10.41
CA SER A 169 9.18 1.84 -10.91
C SER A 169 9.85 0.79 -11.79
N TRP A 170 10.77 1.21 -12.64
CA TRP A 170 11.53 0.31 -13.51
C TRP A 170 12.44 -0.63 -12.70
N ILE A 171 13.17 -0.08 -11.71
CA ILE A 171 14.02 -0.84 -10.79
C ILE A 171 13.18 -1.87 -10.03
N HIS A 172 12.05 -1.46 -9.49
CA HIS A 172 11.13 -2.33 -8.76
C HIS A 172 10.67 -3.52 -9.63
N GLY A 173 10.26 -3.25 -10.87
CA GLY A 173 9.87 -4.29 -11.82
C GLY A 173 11.01 -5.27 -12.14
N ARG A 174 12.23 -4.75 -12.35
CA ARG A 174 13.43 -5.57 -12.55
C ARG A 174 13.69 -6.48 -11.34
N ASP A 175 13.67 -5.93 -10.14
CA ASP A 175 13.95 -6.66 -8.90
C ASP A 175 12.93 -7.80 -8.67
N LEU A 176 11.65 -7.56 -8.95
CA LEU A 176 10.61 -8.59 -8.90
C LEU A 176 10.86 -9.70 -9.92
N TYR A 177 11.25 -9.35 -11.16
CA TYR A 177 11.59 -10.35 -12.17
C TYR A 177 12.81 -11.19 -11.76
N GLU A 178 13.84 -10.58 -11.23
CA GLU A 178 15.03 -11.28 -10.74
C GLU A 178 14.71 -12.27 -9.61
N VAL A 179 13.74 -11.98 -8.76
CA VAL A 179 13.30 -12.91 -7.72
C VAL A 179 12.43 -14.01 -8.32
N TYR A 180 11.35 -13.65 -9.00
CA TYR A 180 10.32 -14.63 -9.39
C TYR A 180 10.69 -15.42 -10.64
N HIS A 181 11.54 -14.89 -11.53
CA HIS A 181 12.09 -15.64 -12.65
C HIS A 181 13.48 -16.21 -12.32
N ASP A 182 14.51 -15.35 -12.15
CA ASP A 182 15.90 -15.80 -12.11
C ASP A 182 16.21 -16.63 -10.87
N LEU A 183 15.65 -16.25 -9.71
CA LEU A 183 15.94 -16.91 -8.45
C LEU A 183 15.03 -18.14 -8.22
N LEU A 184 13.73 -18.03 -8.54
CA LEU A 184 12.73 -19.05 -8.22
C LEU A 184 12.30 -19.89 -9.44
N GLY A 185 12.56 -19.45 -10.67
CA GLY A 185 12.10 -20.12 -11.88
C GLY A 185 10.55 -20.22 -11.97
N PHE A 186 9.87 -19.23 -11.41
CA PHE A 186 8.40 -19.22 -11.32
C PHE A 186 7.75 -18.52 -12.51
N LEU A 187 8.22 -17.31 -12.85
CA LEU A 187 7.72 -16.59 -14.03
C LEU A 187 8.33 -17.14 -15.32
N PRO A 188 7.62 -17.06 -16.45
CA PRO A 188 8.17 -17.42 -17.76
C PRO A 188 9.31 -16.47 -18.19
N GLY A 189 10.08 -16.89 -19.19
CA GLY A 189 11.12 -16.07 -19.81
C GLY A 189 10.53 -14.89 -20.60
N LYS A 190 11.35 -13.83 -20.80
CA LYS A 190 10.95 -12.60 -21.53
C LYS A 190 10.61 -12.87 -23.01
N ASP A 191 11.20 -13.91 -23.58
CA ASP A 191 10.98 -14.33 -24.97
C ASP A 191 9.78 -15.30 -25.12
N GLU A 192 9.19 -15.75 -24.01
CA GLU A 192 8.01 -16.63 -23.98
C GLU A 192 6.71 -15.81 -24.05
N ASP A 193 5.57 -16.50 -24.23
CA ASP A 193 4.26 -15.88 -24.11
C ASP A 193 3.84 -15.73 -22.65
N TRP A 194 4.40 -14.74 -21.99
CA TRP A 194 4.16 -14.47 -20.56
C TRP A 194 2.82 -13.78 -20.28
N ARG A 195 2.19 -13.15 -21.30
CA ARG A 195 0.99 -12.30 -21.11
C ARG A 195 -0.20 -13.05 -20.57
N ALA A 196 -0.35 -14.33 -20.93
CA ALA A 196 -1.41 -15.17 -20.39
C ALA A 196 -1.20 -15.55 -18.91
N SER A 197 0.02 -15.44 -18.42
CA SER A 197 0.42 -15.83 -17.06
C SER A 197 0.36 -14.70 -16.06
N VAL A 198 0.20 -13.43 -16.50
CA VAL A 198 0.28 -12.27 -15.63
C VAL A 198 -0.90 -11.32 -15.83
N THR A 199 -1.28 -10.63 -14.77
CA THR A 199 -2.29 -9.56 -14.79
C THR A 199 -1.77 -8.34 -14.05
N TYR A 200 -1.99 -7.17 -14.62
CA TYR A 200 -1.70 -5.88 -14.00
C TYR A 200 -3.00 -5.12 -13.82
N ARG A 201 -3.23 -4.64 -12.60
CA ARG A 201 -4.40 -3.84 -12.26
C ARG A 201 -3.97 -2.49 -11.70
N VAL A 202 -4.67 -1.45 -12.09
CA VAL A 202 -4.44 -0.07 -11.67
C VAL A 202 -5.74 0.57 -11.20
N THR A 203 -5.65 1.70 -10.51
CA THR A 203 -6.80 2.54 -10.18
C THR A 203 -7.09 3.54 -11.30
N GLN A 204 -8.16 4.29 -11.20
CA GLN A 204 -8.47 5.36 -12.15
C GLN A 204 -7.53 6.57 -12.05
N ASN A 205 -6.75 6.68 -10.98
CA ASN A 205 -5.75 7.72 -10.86
C ASN A 205 -4.58 7.41 -11.80
N VAL A 206 -4.32 8.31 -12.74
CA VAL A 206 -3.31 8.14 -13.79
C VAL A 206 -1.93 7.79 -13.28
N ILE A 207 -1.56 8.22 -12.06
CA ILE A 207 -0.24 7.92 -11.49
C ILE A 207 0.02 6.42 -11.32
N THR A 208 -1.01 5.62 -11.10
CA THR A 208 -0.87 4.15 -11.02
C THR A 208 -0.57 3.53 -12.38
N SER A 209 -1.15 4.07 -13.46
CA SER A 209 -0.84 3.65 -14.84
C SER A 209 0.57 4.07 -15.27
N GLN A 210 1.05 5.24 -14.83
CA GLN A 210 2.42 5.69 -15.06
C GLN A 210 3.43 4.71 -14.45
N VAL A 211 3.21 4.32 -13.19
CA VAL A 211 4.03 3.31 -12.52
C VAL A 211 3.97 1.98 -13.25
N ALA A 212 2.77 1.52 -13.63
CA ALA A 212 2.58 0.24 -14.33
C ALA A 212 3.42 0.15 -15.60
N GLY A 213 3.43 1.19 -16.42
CA GLY A 213 4.18 1.21 -17.69
C GLY A 213 5.68 0.95 -17.47
N MET A 214 6.29 1.61 -16.49
CA MET A 214 7.71 1.46 -16.21
C MET A 214 8.04 0.16 -15.47
N LEU A 215 7.19 -0.26 -14.53
CA LEU A 215 7.33 -1.54 -13.83
C LEU A 215 7.29 -2.71 -14.81
N ILE A 216 6.32 -2.72 -15.72
CA ILE A 216 6.18 -3.74 -16.76
C ILE A 216 7.41 -3.75 -17.68
N ASN A 217 7.91 -2.57 -18.06
CA ASN A 217 9.14 -2.48 -18.85
C ASN A 217 10.35 -3.04 -18.07
N GLY A 218 10.49 -2.72 -16.79
CA GLY A 218 11.53 -3.25 -15.92
C GLY A 218 11.48 -4.79 -15.80
N MET A 219 10.28 -5.35 -15.65
CA MET A 219 10.09 -6.81 -15.58
C MET A 219 10.41 -7.48 -16.92
N TRP A 220 9.83 -7.01 -18.02
CA TRP A 220 9.79 -7.75 -19.29
C TRP A 220 10.66 -7.17 -20.39
N GLY A 221 11.21 -5.98 -20.23
CA GLY A 221 11.97 -5.28 -21.28
C GLY A 221 11.11 -4.97 -22.52
N THR A 222 9.80 -4.88 -22.38
CA THR A 222 8.87 -4.72 -23.50
C THR A 222 8.38 -3.30 -23.65
N ALA A 223 8.32 -2.84 -24.91
CA ALA A 223 7.61 -1.61 -25.31
C ALA A 223 6.25 -1.90 -25.99
N LYS A 224 5.82 -3.17 -26.05
CA LYS A 224 4.54 -3.55 -26.64
C LYS A 224 3.39 -3.22 -25.70
N ALA A 225 2.20 -2.97 -26.25
CA ALA A 225 1.00 -2.75 -25.46
C ALA A 225 0.69 -3.93 -24.55
N VAL A 226 0.41 -3.62 -23.28
CA VAL A 226 0.00 -4.57 -22.23
C VAL A 226 -1.32 -4.05 -21.64
N PRO A 227 -2.36 -4.88 -21.51
CA PRO A 227 -3.61 -4.45 -20.92
C PRO A 227 -3.43 -4.16 -19.43
N LEU A 228 -4.00 -3.05 -18.96
CA LEU A 228 -4.17 -2.75 -17.55
C LEU A 228 -5.63 -2.94 -17.19
N THR A 229 -5.89 -3.79 -16.19
CA THR A 229 -7.24 -3.99 -15.67
C THR A 229 -7.61 -2.80 -14.77
N ILE A 230 -8.81 -2.25 -14.95
CA ILE A 230 -9.32 -1.12 -14.18
C ILE A 230 -10.82 -1.35 -13.87
N GLN A 231 -11.25 -1.00 -12.69
CA GLN A 231 -12.67 -0.96 -12.32
C GLN A 231 -13.25 0.44 -12.51
N GLY A 232 -14.56 0.54 -12.65
CA GLY A 232 -15.27 1.82 -12.77
C GLY A 232 -15.20 2.66 -11.49
N ALA A 233 -15.28 3.99 -11.64
CA ALA A 233 -15.41 4.90 -10.50
C ALA A 233 -16.65 4.55 -9.65
N GLY A 234 -16.53 4.69 -8.34
CA GLY A 234 -17.61 4.41 -7.38
C GLY A 234 -17.80 2.93 -7.04
N VAL A 235 -17.08 2.01 -7.71
CA VAL A 235 -17.11 0.57 -7.40
C VAL A 235 -15.70 -0.04 -7.31
N ASP A 236 -14.66 0.75 -7.53
CA ASP A 236 -13.28 0.26 -7.46
C ASP A 236 -12.97 -0.25 -6.05
N SER A 237 -12.58 -1.53 -5.96
CA SER A 237 -12.19 -2.16 -4.70
C SER A 237 -10.71 -1.94 -4.38
N LEU A 238 -9.88 -1.68 -5.40
CA LEU A 238 -8.44 -1.45 -5.23
C LEU A 238 -8.16 -0.07 -4.63
N GLU A 239 -8.81 0.98 -5.15
CA GLU A 239 -8.94 2.28 -4.49
C GLU A 239 -10.36 2.34 -3.91
N PRO A 240 -10.56 2.14 -2.58
CA PRO A 240 -11.88 1.84 -2.03
C PRO A 240 -12.85 3.00 -2.24
N GLN A 241 -13.53 2.98 -3.38
CA GLN A 241 -14.47 4.02 -3.83
C GLN A 241 -15.94 3.59 -3.71
N TYR A 242 -16.21 2.32 -3.40
CA TYR A 242 -17.60 1.91 -3.17
C TYR A 242 -18.18 2.50 -1.90
N SER A 243 -19.51 2.77 -1.92
CA SER A 243 -20.20 3.42 -0.81
C SER A 243 -20.23 2.51 0.43
N CYS A 244 -19.65 2.97 1.52
CA CYS A 244 -19.63 2.27 2.81
C CYS A 244 -19.81 3.26 3.96
N GLY A 245 -21.06 3.61 4.28
CA GLY A 245 -21.39 4.65 5.27
C GLY A 245 -20.84 4.34 6.67
N VAL A 246 -20.98 3.10 7.14
CA VAL A 246 -20.51 2.70 8.48
C VAL A 246 -18.98 2.79 8.54
N GLY A 247 -18.26 2.23 7.56
CA GLY A 247 -16.80 2.26 7.56
C GLY A 247 -16.23 3.70 7.48
N SER A 248 -16.85 4.55 6.65
CA SER A 248 -16.47 5.97 6.57
C SER A 248 -16.71 6.70 7.90
N ASN A 249 -17.85 6.44 8.55
CA ASN A 249 -18.15 7.04 9.85
C ASN A 249 -17.17 6.58 10.94
N LEU A 250 -16.75 5.31 10.93
CA LEU A 250 -15.74 4.81 11.87
C LEU A 250 -14.41 5.56 11.70
N PHE A 251 -13.91 5.72 10.47
CA PHE A 251 -12.70 6.52 10.22
C PHE A 251 -12.87 7.99 10.62
N ASN A 252 -14.03 8.59 10.32
CA ASN A 252 -14.33 9.97 10.73
C ASN A 252 -14.35 10.11 12.26
N THR A 253 -14.90 9.14 12.98
CA THR A 253 -14.91 9.16 14.46
C THR A 253 -13.48 9.10 15.02
N ILE A 254 -12.58 8.29 14.44
CA ILE A 254 -11.18 8.26 14.86
C ILE A 254 -10.51 9.62 14.72
N LYS A 255 -10.82 10.37 13.67
CA LYS A 255 -10.24 11.68 13.33
C LYS A 255 -11.07 12.88 13.83
N SER A 256 -12.04 12.65 14.68
CA SER A 256 -12.93 13.74 15.15
C SER A 256 -12.47 14.33 16.47
N SER A 257 -12.94 15.53 16.76
CA SER A 257 -12.78 16.20 18.06
C SER A 257 -13.41 15.45 19.24
N SER A 258 -14.29 14.48 18.97
CA SER A 258 -14.80 13.58 20.02
C SER A 258 -13.78 12.52 20.46
N ASN A 259 -12.71 12.30 19.69
CA ASN A 259 -11.59 11.47 20.07
C ASN A 259 -10.53 12.32 20.78
N ALA A 260 -10.47 12.24 22.10
CA ALA A 260 -9.58 13.04 22.93
C ALA A 260 -8.10 12.91 22.54
N ALA A 261 -7.66 11.73 22.08
CA ALA A 261 -6.27 11.53 21.64
C ALA A 261 -5.99 12.30 20.34
N TRP A 262 -6.97 12.31 19.41
CA TRP A 262 -6.84 13.06 18.16
C TRP A 262 -6.87 14.57 18.38
N GLU A 263 -7.81 15.07 19.19
CA GLU A 263 -7.87 16.49 19.52
C GLU A 263 -6.60 16.95 20.24
N HIS A 264 -6.16 16.21 21.25
CA HIS A 264 -4.96 16.54 22.02
C HIS A 264 -3.70 16.62 21.15
N HIS A 265 -3.53 15.76 20.12
CA HIS A 265 -2.32 15.84 19.28
C HIS A 265 -2.30 17.11 18.42
N LEU A 266 -3.45 17.57 17.93
CA LEU A 266 -3.56 18.82 17.18
C LEU A 266 -3.30 20.03 18.09
N GLU A 267 -3.88 20.05 19.29
CA GLU A 267 -3.63 21.09 20.29
C GLU A 267 -2.16 21.17 20.70
N ALA A 268 -1.54 20.02 20.98
CA ALA A 268 -0.13 19.94 21.38
C ALA A 268 0.85 20.34 20.27
N ALA A 269 0.38 20.36 19.01
CA ALA A 269 1.16 20.75 17.84
C ALA A 269 0.88 22.18 17.35
N THR A 270 0.13 23.01 18.09
CA THR A 270 -0.27 24.36 17.67
C THR A 270 0.93 25.23 17.28
N ASP A 271 2.03 25.20 18.04
CA ASP A 271 3.23 25.96 17.73
C ASP A 271 3.91 25.50 16.44
N LEU A 272 3.86 24.18 16.17
CA LEU A 272 4.40 23.58 14.94
C LEU A 272 3.58 24.06 13.73
N PHE A 273 2.24 24.01 13.80
CA PHE A 273 1.38 24.55 12.76
C PHE A 273 1.65 26.03 12.52
N SER A 274 1.72 26.84 13.57
CA SER A 274 2.01 28.29 13.45
C SER A 274 3.35 28.56 12.75
N LYS A 275 4.39 27.76 13.04
CA LYS A 275 5.70 27.86 12.37
C LYS A 275 5.59 27.51 10.89
N LEU A 276 4.89 26.44 10.55
CA LEU A 276 4.71 25.95 9.18
C LEU A 276 3.87 26.94 8.36
N ASP A 277 2.78 27.46 8.91
CA ASP A 277 1.90 28.44 8.27
C ASP A 277 2.66 29.73 7.90
N ASN A 278 3.46 30.24 8.83
CA ASN A 278 4.24 31.44 8.57
C ASN A 278 5.24 31.28 7.42
N ILE A 279 5.70 30.06 7.14
CA ILE A 279 6.65 29.76 6.07
C ILE A 279 5.91 29.44 4.76
N SER A 280 4.87 28.63 4.81
CA SER A 280 4.13 28.12 3.64
C SER A 280 3.08 29.08 3.12
N GLY A 281 2.66 30.08 3.93
CA GLY A 281 1.55 30.96 3.59
C GLY A 281 0.17 30.32 3.76
N VAL A 282 0.08 29.15 4.41
CA VAL A 282 -1.20 28.53 4.77
C VAL A 282 -1.91 29.43 5.76
N SER A 283 -3.22 29.63 5.56
CA SER A 283 -4.04 30.40 6.49
C SER A 283 -4.19 29.66 7.82
N PRO A 284 -4.05 30.34 8.98
CA PRO A 284 -4.35 29.73 10.28
C PRO A 284 -5.80 29.19 10.40
N SER A 285 -6.70 29.61 9.51
CA SER A 285 -8.07 29.12 9.43
C SER A 285 -8.29 28.00 8.42
N ASP A 286 -7.24 27.50 7.77
CA ASP A 286 -7.35 26.42 6.78
C ASP A 286 -7.61 25.10 7.48
N SER A 287 -8.87 24.62 7.40
CA SER A 287 -9.27 23.38 8.05
C SER A 287 -8.68 22.12 7.39
N GLY A 288 -8.24 22.18 6.13
CA GLY A 288 -7.60 21.06 5.43
C GLY A 288 -6.20 20.81 5.99
N PHE A 289 -5.37 21.85 6.01
CA PHE A 289 -4.00 21.76 6.53
C PHE A 289 -3.93 21.53 8.05
N HIS A 290 -4.98 21.88 8.81
CA HIS A 290 -4.99 21.72 10.26
C HIS A 290 -5.81 20.55 10.77
N ALA A 291 -6.44 19.75 9.89
CA ALA A 291 -7.14 18.52 10.28
C ALA A 291 -6.17 17.37 10.62
N SER A 292 -4.96 17.43 10.08
CA SER A 292 -3.89 16.44 10.25
C SER A 292 -2.58 16.98 9.69
N PHE A 293 -1.48 16.25 9.87
CA PHE A 293 -0.19 16.57 9.26
C PHE A 293 -0.03 16.07 7.81
N ASP A 294 -1.04 15.42 7.25
CA ASP A 294 -1.01 14.80 5.92
C ASP A 294 -0.51 15.75 4.82
N HIS A 295 -1.08 16.96 4.72
CA HIS A 295 -0.71 17.95 3.71
C HIS A 295 0.74 18.42 3.85
N TYR A 296 1.17 18.73 5.06
CA TYR A 296 2.56 19.12 5.32
C TYR A 296 3.54 17.98 5.09
N PHE A 297 3.19 16.77 5.54
CA PHE A 297 4.01 15.58 5.34
C PHE A 297 4.25 15.32 3.85
N ASP A 298 3.18 15.29 3.06
CA ASP A 298 3.26 14.99 1.62
C ASP A 298 4.11 16.05 0.90
N ASN A 299 3.91 17.34 1.16
CA ASN A 299 4.68 18.41 0.52
C ASN A 299 6.16 18.36 0.90
N LEU A 300 6.49 18.31 2.19
CA LEU A 300 7.88 18.32 2.65
C LEU A 300 8.63 17.06 2.22
N SER A 301 8.01 15.88 2.32
CA SER A 301 8.63 14.62 1.90
C SER A 301 8.81 14.56 0.39
N ALA A 302 7.83 15.02 -0.39
CA ALA A 302 7.97 15.08 -1.85
C ALA A 302 9.18 15.94 -2.24
N ARG A 303 9.41 17.09 -1.60
CA ARG A 303 10.58 17.91 -1.85
C ARG A 303 11.88 17.17 -1.57
N GLN A 304 12.02 16.58 -0.40
CA GLN A 304 13.24 15.87 -0.01
C GLN A 304 13.48 14.63 -0.87
N CYS A 305 12.42 13.91 -1.28
CA CYS A 305 12.53 12.79 -2.21
C CYS A 305 13.04 13.18 -3.61
N HIS A 306 12.95 14.47 -3.96
CA HIS A 306 13.44 15.02 -5.22
C HIS A 306 14.65 15.93 -5.06
N ALA A 307 15.39 15.78 -3.97
CA ALA A 307 16.56 16.62 -3.65
C ALA A 307 16.27 18.13 -3.66
N LYS A 308 15.01 18.51 -3.44
CA LYS A 308 14.64 19.93 -3.30
C LYS A 308 14.83 20.36 -1.85
N PRO A 309 15.29 21.59 -1.61
CA PRO A 309 15.46 22.08 -0.26
C PRO A 309 14.10 22.23 0.44
N LEU A 310 14.13 22.16 1.77
CA LEU A 310 12.97 22.51 2.59
C LEU A 310 12.58 23.97 2.37
N PRO A 311 11.29 24.33 2.47
CA PRO A 311 10.81 25.64 2.09
C PRO A 311 11.27 26.72 3.05
N CYS A 312 11.49 27.92 2.50
CA CYS A 312 11.71 29.14 3.25
C CYS A 312 10.58 30.13 2.99
N LYS A 313 10.30 30.99 3.97
CA LYS A 313 9.38 32.09 3.79
C LYS A 313 9.86 32.99 2.66
N LEU A 314 8.96 33.37 1.78
CA LEU A 314 9.28 34.35 0.74
C LEU A 314 9.07 35.77 1.27
N GLU A 315 10.07 36.61 1.10
CA GLU A 315 10.03 38.05 1.35
C GLU A 315 10.44 38.78 0.09
N ASN A 316 9.53 39.60 -0.44
CA ASN A 316 9.73 40.31 -1.72
C ASN A 316 10.08 39.37 -2.91
N GLY A 317 9.54 38.16 -2.90
CA GLY A 317 9.76 37.18 -3.97
C GLY A 317 11.07 36.38 -3.86
N ALA A 318 11.84 36.57 -2.78
CA ALA A 318 13.08 35.84 -2.52
C ALA A 318 12.98 35.04 -1.20
N ASN A 319 13.74 33.94 -1.10
CA ASN A 319 13.82 33.19 0.15
C ASN A 319 14.45 34.04 1.27
N SER A 320 13.77 34.14 2.39
CA SER A 320 14.31 34.73 3.63
C SER A 320 15.19 33.69 4.38
N SER A 321 15.71 34.12 5.53
CA SER A 321 16.42 33.22 6.45
C SER A 321 15.51 32.36 7.32
N ILE A 322 14.19 32.55 7.23
CA ILE A 322 13.18 31.78 7.98
C ILE A 322 12.78 30.58 7.16
N CYS A 323 13.33 29.41 7.46
CA CYS A 323 13.11 28.18 6.72
C CYS A 323 12.62 27.06 7.65
N VAL A 324 11.98 26.06 7.07
CA VAL A 324 11.78 24.77 7.73
C VAL A 324 13.14 24.10 7.86
N ASP A 325 13.60 23.88 9.09
CA ASP A 325 14.79 23.08 9.35
C ASP A 325 14.47 21.58 9.37
N GLN A 326 15.49 20.74 9.32
CA GLN A 326 15.31 19.29 9.30
C GLN A 326 14.58 18.78 10.56
N ALA A 327 14.87 19.31 11.72
CA ALA A 327 14.22 18.90 12.97
C ALA A 327 12.71 19.17 12.94
N THR A 328 12.29 20.28 12.34
CA THR A 328 10.88 20.62 12.12
C THR A 328 10.24 19.64 11.11
N ALA A 329 10.90 19.36 9.99
CA ALA A 329 10.41 18.39 9.01
C ALA A 329 10.30 17.00 9.64
N ASP A 330 11.30 16.57 10.41
CA ASP A 330 11.29 15.29 11.12
C ASP A 330 10.11 15.18 12.09
N THR A 331 9.76 16.29 12.76
CA THR A 331 8.60 16.33 13.65
C THR A 331 7.30 16.15 12.85
N VAL A 332 7.16 16.80 11.69
CA VAL A 332 6.02 16.59 10.79
C VAL A 332 5.94 15.12 10.36
N TYR A 333 7.07 14.50 10.01
CA TYR A 333 7.10 13.09 9.59
C TYR A 333 6.71 12.15 10.74
N ARG A 334 7.18 12.39 11.95
CA ARG A 334 6.77 11.61 13.13
C ARG A 334 5.28 11.77 13.44
N MET A 335 4.75 13.00 13.30
CA MET A 335 3.31 13.25 13.49
C MET A 335 2.47 12.51 12.46
N GLY A 336 2.82 12.54 11.18
CA GLY A 336 2.14 11.77 10.14
C GLY A 336 2.19 10.25 10.37
N GLN A 337 3.34 9.72 10.84
CA GLN A 337 3.44 8.32 11.23
C GLN A 337 2.51 7.98 12.40
N TRP A 338 2.46 8.84 13.43
CA TRP A 338 1.56 8.66 14.55
C TRP A 338 0.09 8.67 14.10
N GLU A 339 -0.30 9.62 13.25
CA GLU A 339 -1.66 9.72 12.71
C GLU A 339 -2.07 8.46 11.93
N TYR A 340 -1.19 7.94 11.06
CA TYR A 340 -1.46 6.70 10.34
C TYR A 340 -1.62 5.51 11.28
N SER A 341 -0.81 5.44 12.33
CA SER A 341 -0.96 4.42 13.36
C SER A 341 -2.31 4.54 14.07
N GLN A 342 -2.72 5.75 14.48
CA GLN A 342 -4.01 5.97 15.13
C GLN A 342 -5.19 5.59 14.22
N ILE A 343 -5.17 6.03 12.95
CA ILE A 343 -6.28 5.83 12.01
C ILE A 343 -6.42 4.35 11.65
N TYR A 344 -5.33 3.70 11.33
CA TYR A 344 -5.38 2.37 10.72
C TYR A 344 -5.04 1.23 11.67
N ARG A 345 -4.58 1.51 12.91
CA ARG A 345 -4.13 0.42 13.75
C ARG A 345 -4.41 0.53 15.25
N ASP A 346 -4.12 1.67 15.89
CA ASP A 346 -4.21 1.80 17.35
C ASP A 346 -5.66 1.88 17.85
N SER A 347 -6.56 2.50 17.07
CA SER A 347 -7.98 2.54 17.40
C SER A 347 -8.62 1.16 17.30
N HIS A 348 -9.44 0.78 18.29
CA HIS A 348 -10.26 -0.43 18.22
C HIS A 348 -11.18 -0.46 16.98
N ALA A 349 -11.58 0.70 16.47
CA ALA A 349 -12.42 0.81 15.29
C ALA A 349 -11.66 0.58 13.97
N SER A 350 -10.32 0.62 13.98
CA SER A 350 -9.50 0.56 12.75
C SER A 350 -9.73 -0.72 11.96
N LEU A 351 -9.80 -1.89 12.64
CA LEU A 351 -10.03 -3.18 11.98
C LEU A 351 -11.41 -3.20 11.30
N ALA A 352 -12.46 -2.81 12.01
CA ALA A 352 -13.82 -2.79 11.48
C ALA A 352 -13.97 -1.79 10.32
N ALA A 353 -13.39 -0.58 10.47
CA ALA A 353 -13.38 0.44 9.42
C ALA A 353 -12.67 -0.06 8.16
N SER A 354 -11.51 -0.71 8.32
CA SER A 354 -10.73 -1.24 7.22
C SER A 354 -11.40 -2.45 6.57
N ALA A 355 -11.91 -3.41 7.35
CA ALA A 355 -12.59 -4.60 6.83
C ALA A 355 -13.87 -4.27 6.06
N THR A 356 -14.60 -3.21 6.43
CA THR A 356 -15.78 -2.78 5.71
C THR A 356 -15.43 -2.01 4.44
N THR A 357 -14.48 -1.09 4.49
CA THR A 357 -14.12 -0.24 3.33
C THR A 357 -13.16 -0.90 2.34
N TYR A 358 -12.51 -1.99 2.70
CA TYR A 358 -11.56 -2.72 1.84
C TYR A 358 -11.91 -4.22 1.68
N GLY A 359 -13.03 -4.64 2.24
CA GLY A 359 -13.44 -6.05 2.29
C GLY A 359 -13.71 -6.66 0.92
N VAL A 360 -14.11 -5.88 -0.07
CA VAL A 360 -14.32 -6.39 -1.45
C VAL A 360 -12.98 -6.85 -2.04
N TRP A 361 -11.91 -6.05 -1.93
CA TRP A 361 -10.59 -6.44 -2.42
C TRP A 361 -10.03 -7.68 -1.69
N ILE A 362 -10.27 -7.78 -0.38
CA ILE A 362 -9.91 -8.99 0.41
C ILE A 362 -10.62 -10.24 -0.12
N ALA A 363 -11.90 -10.12 -0.50
CA ALA A 363 -12.65 -11.23 -1.07
C ALA A 363 -12.15 -11.60 -2.48
N GLU A 364 -11.77 -10.61 -3.31
CA GLU A 364 -11.13 -10.84 -4.61
C GLU A 364 -9.81 -11.61 -4.45
N LEU A 365 -8.92 -11.17 -3.56
CA LEU A 365 -7.68 -11.90 -3.22
C LEU A 365 -7.97 -13.33 -2.74
N SER A 366 -8.94 -13.48 -1.83
CA SER A 366 -9.33 -14.79 -1.30
C SER A 366 -9.83 -15.73 -2.39
N LYS A 367 -10.58 -15.18 -3.35
CA LYS A 367 -11.05 -15.94 -4.52
C LYS A 367 -9.87 -16.40 -5.39
N HIS A 368 -8.94 -15.51 -5.72
CA HIS A 368 -7.76 -15.87 -6.52
C HIS A 368 -6.96 -17.00 -5.85
N LEU A 369 -6.73 -16.92 -4.55
CA LEU A 369 -6.04 -17.99 -3.81
C LEU A 369 -6.81 -19.32 -3.86
N ARG A 370 -8.14 -19.30 -3.73
CA ARG A 370 -8.98 -20.49 -3.81
C ARG A 370 -8.99 -21.11 -5.19
N ASP A 371 -9.08 -20.30 -6.24
CA ASP A 371 -9.07 -20.76 -7.63
C ASP A 371 -7.77 -21.55 -7.92
N VAL A 372 -6.63 -21.03 -7.44
CA VAL A 372 -5.33 -21.73 -7.57
C VAL A 372 -5.30 -23.03 -6.74
N ILE A 373 -5.81 -23.01 -5.51
CA ILE A 373 -5.90 -24.20 -4.64
C ILE A 373 -6.79 -25.27 -5.27
N ALA A 374 -7.89 -24.87 -5.93
CA ALA A 374 -8.79 -25.76 -6.65
C ALA A 374 -8.19 -26.29 -7.97
N GLY A 375 -7.06 -25.74 -8.42
CA GLY A 375 -6.44 -26.11 -9.70
C GLY A 375 -7.11 -25.45 -10.90
N GLU A 376 -7.86 -24.38 -10.69
CA GLU A 376 -8.44 -23.60 -11.78
C GLU A 376 -7.33 -22.86 -12.54
N GLY A 377 -7.41 -22.86 -13.86
CA GLY A 377 -6.46 -22.14 -14.71
C GLY A 377 -6.63 -20.63 -14.62
N GLY A 378 -5.55 -19.89 -14.87
CA GLY A 378 -5.58 -18.43 -14.85
C GLY A 378 -4.17 -17.84 -14.71
N PRO A 379 -4.08 -16.51 -14.51
CA PRO A 379 -2.81 -15.88 -14.21
C PRO A 379 -2.18 -16.47 -12.95
N ILE A 380 -0.86 -16.69 -12.99
CA ILE A 380 -0.09 -17.13 -11.83
C ILE A 380 0.50 -15.95 -11.04
N TYR A 381 0.50 -14.76 -11.63
CA TYR A 381 1.01 -13.54 -11.06
C TYR A 381 0.03 -12.39 -11.29
N PHE A 382 -0.35 -11.73 -10.21
CA PHE A 382 -1.26 -10.60 -10.23
C PHE A 382 -0.62 -9.40 -9.52
N HIS A 383 -0.55 -8.26 -10.19
CA HIS A 383 0.07 -7.06 -9.65
C HIS A 383 -0.91 -5.89 -9.61
N ASN A 384 -1.26 -5.46 -8.41
CA ASN A 384 -2.16 -4.34 -8.15
C ASN A 384 -1.33 -3.10 -7.80
N ILE A 385 -1.46 -2.00 -8.55
CA ILE A 385 -0.79 -0.74 -8.26
C ILE A 385 -1.82 0.25 -7.73
N ALA A 386 -1.63 0.66 -6.48
CA ALA A 386 -2.60 1.35 -5.65
C ALA A 386 -2.00 2.57 -4.92
N HIS A 387 -2.56 2.90 -3.78
CA HIS A 387 -2.26 4.06 -2.94
C HIS A 387 -1.95 3.63 -1.50
N ASP A 388 -1.38 4.55 -0.72
CA ASP A 388 -1.11 4.34 0.72
C ASP A 388 -2.37 4.01 1.52
N GLY A 389 -3.51 4.65 1.22
CA GLY A 389 -4.78 4.36 1.86
C GLY A 389 -5.28 2.92 1.65
N SER A 390 -5.03 2.33 0.46
CA SER A 390 -5.30 0.92 0.16
C SER A 390 -4.40 0.00 0.97
N MET A 391 -3.09 0.29 0.94
CA MET A 391 -2.07 -0.44 1.71
C MET A 391 -2.37 -0.43 3.20
N SER A 392 -2.69 0.74 3.77
CA SER A 392 -2.94 0.90 5.20
C SER A 392 -4.17 0.12 5.66
N ARG A 393 -5.24 0.05 4.84
CA ARG A 393 -6.40 -0.79 5.14
C ARG A 393 -6.07 -2.27 5.14
N LEU A 394 -5.27 -2.72 4.17
CA LEU A 394 -4.79 -4.10 4.14
C LEU A 394 -3.95 -4.44 5.37
N LEU A 395 -2.97 -3.60 5.70
CA LEU A 395 -2.12 -3.76 6.88
C LEU A 395 -2.93 -3.74 8.19
N SER A 396 -3.98 -2.91 8.25
CA SER A 396 -4.94 -2.90 9.36
C SER A 396 -5.70 -4.22 9.47
N ILE A 397 -6.21 -4.76 8.36
CA ILE A 397 -6.92 -6.05 8.32
C ILE A 397 -5.99 -7.19 8.73
N LEU A 398 -4.75 -7.20 8.28
CA LEU A 398 -3.73 -8.16 8.71
C LEU A 398 -3.25 -7.92 10.14
N GLN A 399 -3.72 -6.87 10.80
CA GLN A 399 -3.36 -6.46 12.15
C GLN A 399 -1.83 -6.39 12.34
N ILE A 400 -1.15 -5.69 11.43
CA ILE A 400 0.32 -5.55 11.49
C ILE A 400 0.77 -5.07 12.88
N ASP A 401 1.85 -5.66 13.39
CA ASP A 401 2.35 -5.41 14.74
C ASP A 401 2.85 -3.97 14.93
N VAL A 402 3.43 -3.37 13.89
CA VAL A 402 3.87 -1.97 13.88
C VAL A 402 3.37 -1.30 12.61
N MET A 403 2.42 -0.36 12.75
CA MET A 403 1.92 0.42 11.61
C MET A 403 2.86 1.58 11.31
N VAL A 404 3.15 1.74 10.03
CA VAL A 404 3.83 2.91 9.49
C VAL A 404 2.98 3.51 8.37
N TRP A 405 3.18 4.77 8.03
CA TRP A 405 2.63 5.31 6.79
C TRP A 405 3.32 4.63 5.60
N PRO A 406 2.64 3.81 4.77
CA PRO A 406 3.27 3.14 3.66
C PRO A 406 3.96 4.15 2.74
N GLY A 407 5.30 4.10 2.63
CA GLY A 407 6.08 5.00 1.79
C GLY A 407 5.91 4.70 0.30
N MET A 408 6.52 5.53 -0.55
CA MET A 408 6.48 5.36 -2.00
C MET A 408 7.04 4.00 -2.40
N GLY A 409 6.35 3.30 -3.30
CA GLY A 409 6.74 1.96 -3.76
C GLY A 409 6.60 0.83 -2.73
N SER A 410 6.01 1.11 -1.54
CA SER A 410 5.74 0.03 -0.57
C SER A 410 4.84 -1.05 -1.16
N GLU A 411 5.11 -2.30 -0.80
CA GLU A 411 4.35 -3.45 -1.30
C GLU A 411 3.99 -4.44 -0.19
N VAL A 412 2.86 -5.13 -0.37
CA VAL A 412 2.53 -6.37 0.31
C VAL A 412 2.43 -7.47 -0.74
N VAL A 413 3.15 -8.57 -0.51
CA VAL A 413 3.20 -9.71 -1.42
C VAL A 413 2.61 -10.93 -0.76
N PHE A 414 1.67 -11.56 -1.43
CA PHE A 414 1.11 -12.87 -1.06
C PHE A 414 1.71 -13.93 -1.96
N GLU A 415 2.42 -14.89 -1.38
CA GLU A 415 3.01 -16.01 -2.07
C GLU A 415 2.32 -17.31 -1.63
N LEU A 416 1.64 -17.99 -2.55
CA LEU A 416 0.99 -19.27 -2.28
C LEU A 416 1.89 -20.43 -2.72
N TYR A 417 2.23 -21.29 -1.80
CA TYR A 417 3.07 -22.45 -2.02
C TYR A 417 2.29 -23.75 -1.85
N GLU A 418 2.63 -24.75 -2.65
CA GLU A 418 2.19 -26.12 -2.47
C GLU A 418 3.32 -26.95 -1.87
N GLY A 419 3.07 -27.59 -0.73
CA GLY A 419 3.98 -28.53 -0.11
C GLY A 419 3.92 -29.92 -0.77
N LYS A 420 5.04 -30.65 -0.79
CA LYS A 420 5.05 -32.07 -1.15
C LYS A 420 4.29 -32.86 -0.07
N GLU A 421 3.66 -33.98 -0.45
CA GLU A 421 2.82 -34.81 0.44
C GLU A 421 3.48 -35.23 1.77
N ASN A 422 4.83 -35.18 1.88
CA ASN A 422 5.60 -35.51 3.07
C ASN A 422 6.30 -34.30 3.71
N ALA A 423 5.94 -33.06 3.36
CA ALA A 423 6.53 -31.89 3.98
C ALA A 423 6.21 -31.87 5.48
N THR A 424 7.23 -32.03 6.32
CA THR A 424 7.10 -31.86 7.77
C THR A 424 6.89 -30.38 8.03
N THR A 425 5.64 -30.04 8.09
CA THR A 425 5.17 -28.69 8.33
C THR A 425 5.56 -28.21 9.74
N SER A 426 5.79 -26.92 9.89
CA SER A 426 6.10 -26.27 11.17
C SER A 426 5.09 -26.68 12.27
N ARG A 427 5.41 -26.42 13.54
CA ARG A 427 4.53 -26.77 14.67
C ARG A 427 3.05 -26.36 14.47
N ASN A 428 2.82 -25.27 13.72
CA ASN A 428 1.48 -24.74 13.42
C ASN A 428 0.74 -25.52 12.32
N SER A 429 1.43 -26.07 11.34
CA SER A 429 0.78 -26.81 10.25
C SER A 429 0.36 -28.25 10.64
N ARG A 430 0.87 -28.79 11.74
CA ARG A 430 0.35 -30.05 12.32
C ARG A 430 -1.11 -29.92 12.79
N ILE A 431 -1.59 -28.70 13.04
CA ILE A 431 -2.95 -28.43 13.49
C ILE A 431 -3.92 -28.33 12.30
N TYR A 432 -3.46 -27.83 11.15
CA TYR A 432 -4.31 -27.54 9.98
C TYR A 432 -4.11 -28.48 8.79
N GLY A 433 -3.04 -29.30 8.75
CA GLY A 433 -2.86 -30.40 7.75
C GLY A 433 -2.88 -29.99 6.27
N GLY A 434 -2.72 -28.70 5.95
CA GLY A 434 -2.94 -28.17 4.62
C GLY A 434 -1.80 -28.43 3.63
N LYS A 435 -2.15 -28.81 2.40
CA LYS A 435 -1.22 -28.96 1.28
C LYS A 435 -0.66 -27.60 0.82
N PHE A 436 -1.41 -26.53 1.03
CA PHE A 436 -1.07 -25.17 0.63
C PHE A 436 -0.74 -24.27 1.83
N VAL A 437 0.31 -23.49 1.67
CA VAL A 437 0.75 -22.49 2.66
C VAL A 437 0.94 -21.14 2.01
N VAL A 438 0.70 -20.08 2.78
CA VAL A 438 0.86 -18.69 2.33
C VAL A 438 1.99 -18.03 3.11
N ARG A 439 2.81 -17.28 2.41
CA ARG A 439 3.74 -16.31 2.97
C ARG A 439 3.29 -14.91 2.58
N VAL A 440 3.22 -14.00 3.56
CA VAL A 440 2.88 -12.60 3.31
C VAL A 440 4.10 -11.76 3.64
N LEU A 441 4.60 -11.02 2.64
CA LEU A 441 5.74 -10.14 2.82
C LEU A 441 5.28 -8.68 2.83
N PHE A 442 5.84 -7.89 3.75
CA PHE A 442 5.78 -6.43 3.73
C PHE A 442 7.20 -5.88 3.77
N SER A 443 7.51 -4.95 2.88
CA SER A 443 8.88 -4.45 2.72
C SER A 443 9.90 -5.58 2.50
N GLY A 444 9.54 -6.61 1.72
CA GLY A 444 10.38 -7.77 1.38
C GLY A 444 10.59 -8.76 2.52
N LYS A 445 9.95 -8.60 3.68
CA LYS A 445 10.09 -9.47 4.86
C LYS A 445 8.76 -10.03 5.33
N PRO A 446 8.73 -11.25 5.92
CA PRO A 446 7.50 -11.80 6.46
C PRO A 446 6.81 -10.84 7.43
N LEU A 447 5.52 -10.58 7.17
CA LEU A 447 4.69 -9.69 7.98
C LEU A 447 4.41 -10.33 9.33
N ARG A 448 4.59 -9.55 10.40
CA ARG A 448 4.17 -9.94 11.75
C ARG A 448 2.85 -9.29 12.09
N SER A 449 1.88 -10.11 12.46
CA SER A 449 0.59 -9.69 12.99
C SER A 449 0.61 -9.72 14.51
N SER A 450 -0.07 -8.77 15.17
CA SER A 450 -0.34 -8.84 16.61
C SER A 450 -1.52 -9.77 16.95
N ASN A 451 -2.32 -10.17 15.94
CA ASN A 451 -3.33 -11.22 16.15
C ASN A 451 -2.63 -12.57 16.36
N PRO A 452 -2.84 -13.25 17.53
CA PRO A 452 -2.16 -14.51 17.82
C PRO A 452 -2.49 -15.64 16.84
N SER A 453 -3.67 -15.60 16.19
CA SER A 453 -4.07 -16.60 15.21
C SER A 453 -3.29 -16.47 13.90
N LEU A 454 -2.80 -15.28 13.56
CA LEU A 454 -1.99 -14.99 12.38
C LEU A 454 -0.49 -15.05 12.69
N GLY A 455 -0.05 -14.42 13.77
CA GLY A 455 1.35 -14.40 14.20
C GLY A 455 2.31 -13.88 13.12
N LEU A 456 3.41 -14.62 12.89
CA LEU A 456 4.31 -14.36 11.77
C LEU A 456 3.77 -15.06 10.52
N LEU A 457 3.40 -14.28 9.51
CA LEU A 457 2.83 -14.77 8.25
C LEU A 457 3.93 -15.31 7.32
N ASP A 458 4.65 -16.34 7.80
CA ASP A 458 5.70 -17.04 7.06
C ASP A 458 5.36 -18.52 6.94
N MET A 459 4.91 -18.96 5.78
CA MET A 459 4.51 -20.34 5.48
C MET A 459 3.37 -20.84 6.40
N VAL A 460 2.36 -20.00 6.63
CA VAL A 460 1.16 -20.37 7.38
C VAL A 460 0.17 -21.15 6.52
N PRO A 461 -0.66 -22.06 7.08
CA PRO A 461 -1.69 -22.75 6.31
C PRO A 461 -2.60 -21.75 5.58
N ALA A 462 -2.80 -21.97 4.27
CA ALA A 462 -3.63 -21.07 3.46
C ALA A 462 -5.08 -21.03 3.97
N GLU A 463 -5.60 -22.15 4.43
CA GLU A 463 -6.96 -22.27 4.99
C GLU A 463 -7.14 -21.37 6.23
N ALA A 464 -6.10 -21.21 7.06
CA ALA A 464 -6.20 -20.36 8.25
C ALA A 464 -6.33 -18.87 7.86
N LEU A 465 -5.54 -18.40 6.90
CA LEU A 465 -5.65 -17.03 6.40
C LEU A 465 -6.99 -16.79 5.70
N LEU A 466 -7.44 -17.74 4.86
CA LEU A 466 -8.71 -17.65 4.15
C LEU A 466 -9.90 -17.67 5.12
N ALA A 467 -9.87 -18.50 6.17
CA ALA A 467 -10.92 -18.53 7.20
C ALA A 467 -10.98 -17.22 7.98
N TYR A 468 -9.82 -16.64 8.29
CA TYR A 468 -9.75 -15.31 8.93
C TYR A 468 -10.39 -14.23 8.03
N PHE A 469 -10.06 -14.20 6.73
CA PHE A 469 -10.66 -13.26 5.80
C PHE A 469 -12.18 -13.46 5.66
N ASP A 470 -12.63 -14.70 5.51
CA ASP A 470 -14.08 -15.02 5.45
C ASP A 470 -14.83 -14.58 6.71
N GLY A 471 -14.21 -14.76 7.88
CA GLY A 471 -14.80 -14.30 9.12
C GLY A 471 -15.01 -12.78 9.17
N LEU A 472 -14.11 -12.02 8.56
CA LEU A 472 -14.21 -10.56 8.51
C LEU A 472 -15.17 -10.05 7.42
N VAL A 473 -15.11 -10.60 6.20
CA VAL A 473 -15.77 -10.03 5.03
C VAL A 473 -16.80 -10.96 4.36
N GLY A 474 -16.84 -12.21 4.79
CA GLY A 474 -17.65 -13.27 4.19
C GLY A 474 -17.04 -13.80 2.89
N THR A 475 -17.34 -15.05 2.56
CA THR A 475 -17.00 -15.61 1.25
C THR A 475 -17.66 -14.76 0.16
N ASP A 476 -16.91 -14.42 -0.89
CA ASP A 476 -17.35 -13.55 -1.99
C ASP A 476 -17.89 -12.17 -1.51
N ALA A 477 -17.31 -11.62 -0.45
CA ALA A 477 -17.71 -10.33 0.16
C ALA A 477 -19.15 -10.31 0.71
N SER A 478 -19.73 -11.47 1.00
CA SER A 478 -21.15 -11.59 1.38
C SER A 478 -21.58 -10.79 2.62
N LEU A 479 -20.63 -10.46 3.51
CA LEU A 479 -20.92 -9.64 4.70
C LEU A 479 -20.73 -8.14 4.47
N VAL A 480 -19.99 -7.73 3.42
CA VAL A 480 -19.53 -6.33 3.26
C VAL A 480 -20.69 -5.36 3.11
N VAL A 481 -21.66 -5.66 2.24
CA VAL A 481 -22.81 -4.77 2.02
C VAL A 481 -23.61 -4.56 3.32
N GLY A 482 -23.88 -5.64 4.06
CA GLY A 482 -24.60 -5.57 5.34
C GLY A 482 -23.87 -4.75 6.39
N LYS A 483 -22.54 -4.93 6.49
CA LYS A 483 -21.68 -4.16 7.39
C LYS A 483 -21.61 -2.68 6.97
N CYS A 484 -21.46 -2.38 5.69
CA CYS A 484 -21.45 -1.01 5.17
C CYS A 484 -22.73 -0.22 5.43
N ASN A 485 -23.89 -0.92 5.38
CA ASN A 485 -25.22 -0.31 5.60
C ASN A 485 -25.69 -0.39 7.06
N GLY A 486 -24.92 -1.03 7.96
CA GLY A 486 -25.28 -1.20 9.36
C GLY A 486 -26.38 -2.24 9.63
N THR A 487 -26.69 -3.11 8.65
CA THR A 487 -27.65 -4.23 8.85
C THR A 487 -26.98 -5.47 9.45
N LEU A 488 -25.65 -5.52 9.43
CA LEU A 488 -24.83 -6.49 10.13
C LEU A 488 -23.85 -5.77 11.07
N PRO A 489 -23.47 -6.39 12.20
CA PRO A 489 -22.45 -5.84 13.10
C PRO A 489 -21.08 -5.79 12.41
N VAL A 490 -20.29 -4.77 12.73
CA VAL A 490 -18.92 -4.57 12.25
C VAL A 490 -17.88 -5.08 13.25
#